data_1bba2fd15c2fe63ffeecd5dd3b55f521
#
_entry.id   1bba2fd15c2fe63ffeecd5dd3b55f521
#
_cell.length_a   1.000
_cell.length_b   1.000
_cell.length_c   1.000
_cell.angle_alpha   90.00
_cell.angle_beta   90.00
_cell.angle_gamma   90.00
#
_symmetry.space_group_name_H-M   'P 1'
#
loop_
_entity.id
_entity.type
_entity.pdbx_description
1 polymer ?
#
loop_
_entity_poly.entity_id
_entity_poly.type
_entity_poly.pdbx_seq_one_letter_code
_entity_poly.pdbx_strand_id
1 'polypeptide(L)'
;MLNRRRFLEYSALSSATFACPRLFRSAFGQLPGTRPLRLAVLGSEYRLGSHLQDIADRFLVGYPHNGDWYKPDVQVVSVYVDQRARISDARPSSYDLSMTSSTGSFPFPKEQAEQRAARNAKGGAPLQRQQREEEPALAGDLSAARAKQFGFRLSRNIPDALRCGGDRIAVDAVLTIVEQDSQLPYPANDRGQVLLPSYDFFQQCVQVFEEEKHAVPYFNHKELSFSFAEALRMVGTAERLRFPLLAGSSMPVTWRLPDVDIPLGAHVEEAVMVGFGGFDAMAFDALEAMQSMVERRKGGETGVKSVQLLEGDDVWKAAEAGRWSHELLRSALSRSDTPLGLTVLDGRTQDLAAPGVLQQLVPNPIACSIEYSDGIKGTLLMLDGAIQDFNLSVRITGQEMVSTQFFMPPKPNRANAACLTAKIEQMYQTRRAPYSAKRTLLTSGIVEAAVNSRHRLNERLETPHLAVSYQPATESQYART
;
A
#
# COMPACT_ATOMS: atom_id res chain seq x y z
N MET A 1 -22.16 48.72 -2.53
CA MET A 1 -21.99 48.82 -1.06
C MET A 1 -23.10 48.00 -0.42
N LEU A 2 -22.79 46.81 0.08
CA LEU A 2 -23.76 45.95 0.78
C LEU A 2 -23.94 46.50 2.20
N ASN A 3 -25.18 46.80 2.56
CA ASN A 3 -25.56 47.42 3.81
C ASN A 3 -25.45 46.37 4.96
N ARG A 4 -24.84 46.75 6.10
CA ARG A 4 -24.61 45.94 7.29
C ARG A 4 -25.88 45.16 7.79
N ARG A 5 -27.08 45.66 7.52
CA ARG A 5 -28.34 44.98 7.87
C ARG A 5 -28.59 43.71 7.04
N ARG A 6 -28.24 43.68 5.75
CA ARG A 6 -28.41 42.50 4.91
C ARG A 6 -27.36 41.41 5.20
N PHE A 7 -26.21 41.79 5.72
CA PHE A 7 -25.20 40.83 6.14
C PHE A 7 -25.64 40.03 7.38
N LEU A 8 -26.36 40.68 8.31
CA LEU A 8 -26.86 40.01 9.51
C LEU A 8 -28.10 39.13 9.24
N GLU A 9 -28.91 39.43 8.23
CA GLU A 9 -30.02 38.58 7.79
C GLU A 9 -29.55 37.30 7.09
N TYR A 10 -28.46 37.35 6.33
CA TYR A 10 -27.84 36.14 5.76
C TYR A 10 -27.05 35.32 6.78
N SER A 11 -26.56 35.91 7.85
CA SER A 11 -25.88 35.21 8.94
C SER A 11 -26.87 34.46 9.85
N ALA A 12 -28.13 34.88 9.93
CA ALA A 12 -29.15 34.21 10.74
C ALA A 12 -29.77 32.98 10.06
N LEU A 13 -29.70 32.87 8.73
CA LEU A 13 -30.17 31.71 7.97
C LEU A 13 -29.12 30.61 7.81
N SER A 14 -27.85 30.93 8.00
CA SER A 14 -26.76 29.94 8.00
C SER A 14 -26.49 29.30 9.38
N SER A 15 -27.06 29.82 10.44
CA SER A 15 -26.86 29.30 11.81
C SER A 15 -27.77 28.12 12.18
N ALA A 16 -28.73 27.74 11.33
CA ALA A 16 -29.63 26.61 11.59
C ALA A 16 -29.11 25.26 11.08
N THR A 17 -27.96 25.22 10.35
CA THR A 17 -27.41 24.00 9.78
C THR A 17 -26.11 23.55 10.47
N PHE A 18 -25.64 24.27 11.50
CA PHE A 18 -24.39 23.93 12.21
C PHE A 18 -24.59 23.30 13.60
N ALA A 19 -25.78 22.86 13.92
CA ALA A 19 -26.06 22.26 15.22
C ALA A 19 -26.35 20.76 15.12
N CYS A 20 -25.45 19.98 14.52
CA CYS A 20 -25.35 18.55 14.82
C CYS A 20 -24.01 17.87 14.42
N PRO A 21 -22.88 18.15 15.12
CA PRO A 21 -21.72 17.27 15.02
C PRO A 21 -21.95 15.91 15.67
N ARG A 22 -23.09 15.73 16.39
CA ARG A 22 -23.36 14.48 17.12
C ARG A 22 -24.21 13.45 16.38
N LEU A 23 -24.81 13.78 15.22
CA LEU A 23 -25.61 12.82 14.46
C LEU A 23 -24.80 11.95 13.47
N PHE A 24 -23.56 12.32 13.14
CA PHE A 24 -22.66 11.45 12.36
C PHE A 24 -21.96 10.37 13.20
N ARG A 25 -22.04 10.45 14.53
CA ARG A 25 -21.57 9.39 15.45
C ARG A 25 -22.43 8.11 15.39
N SER A 26 -23.59 8.14 14.75
CA SER A 26 -24.55 7.02 14.76
C SER A 26 -24.70 6.29 13.40
N ALA A 27 -23.96 6.64 12.35
CA ALA A 27 -24.04 5.88 11.10
C ALA A 27 -23.38 4.49 11.21
N PHE A 28 -22.51 4.28 12.22
CA PHE A 28 -21.93 2.99 12.61
C PHE A 28 -22.00 2.77 14.13
N GLY A 29 -22.99 3.37 14.78
CA GLY A 29 -23.27 3.14 16.19
C GLY A 29 -23.70 1.69 16.43
N GLN A 30 -23.08 1.03 17.42
CA GLN A 30 -23.51 -0.28 17.90
C GLN A 30 -25.03 -0.33 18.01
N LEU A 31 -25.65 -1.24 17.30
CA LEU A 31 -27.01 -1.64 17.62
C LEU A 31 -26.96 -2.23 19.04
N PRO A 32 -27.75 -1.71 20.00
CA PRO A 32 -27.74 -2.22 21.35
C PRO A 32 -28.02 -3.73 21.34
N GLY A 33 -27.04 -4.54 21.77
CA GLY A 33 -27.19 -5.99 21.91
C GLY A 33 -26.45 -6.88 20.92
N THR A 34 -25.69 -6.31 19.96
CA THR A 34 -24.85 -7.12 19.06
C THR A 34 -23.44 -7.31 19.67
N ARG A 35 -22.96 -8.55 19.70
CA ARG A 35 -21.57 -8.83 20.11
C ARG A 35 -20.59 -8.28 19.07
N PRO A 36 -19.36 -7.88 19.46
CA PRO A 36 -18.31 -7.54 18.51
C PRO A 36 -18.06 -8.67 17.50
N LEU A 37 -17.71 -8.34 16.26
CA LEU A 37 -17.33 -9.30 15.24
C LEU A 37 -16.03 -10.01 15.66
N ARG A 38 -15.98 -11.32 15.51
CA ARG A 38 -14.84 -12.16 15.88
C ARG A 38 -13.89 -12.29 14.70
N LEU A 39 -12.64 -11.89 14.87
CA LEU A 39 -11.62 -11.82 13.82
C LEU A 39 -10.55 -12.91 14.04
N ALA A 40 -10.29 -13.72 13.01
CA ALA A 40 -9.06 -14.48 12.87
C ALA A 40 -8.01 -13.65 12.14
N VAL A 41 -6.81 -13.56 12.69
CA VAL A 41 -5.66 -12.92 12.08
C VAL A 41 -4.64 -13.98 11.66
N LEU A 42 -4.27 -13.98 10.39
CA LEU A 42 -3.34 -14.92 9.78
C LEU A 42 -2.14 -14.14 9.22
N GLY A 43 -0.93 -14.50 9.61
CA GLY A 43 0.24 -13.79 9.14
C GLY A 43 1.47 -14.65 8.97
N SER A 44 2.42 -14.15 8.20
CA SER A 44 3.74 -14.77 8.09
C SER A 44 4.61 -14.46 9.31
N GLU A 45 4.56 -13.24 9.81
CA GLU A 45 5.34 -12.75 10.94
C GLU A 45 4.55 -11.73 11.77
N TYR A 46 4.86 -11.59 13.05
CA TYR A 46 4.28 -10.58 13.93
C TYR A 46 5.38 -9.94 14.77
N ARG A 47 6.04 -8.96 14.23
CA ARG A 47 7.14 -8.22 14.90
C ARG A 47 6.97 -6.72 14.80
N LEU A 48 7.78 -5.98 15.51
CA LEU A 48 7.77 -4.52 15.48
C LEU A 48 8.02 -4.01 14.04
N GLY A 49 7.10 -3.18 13.55
CA GLY A 49 7.18 -2.58 12.23
C GLY A 49 6.79 -3.50 11.07
N SER A 50 6.30 -4.73 11.33
CA SER A 50 5.66 -5.56 10.32
C SER A 50 4.29 -5.00 9.93
N HIS A 51 3.84 -5.30 8.71
CA HIS A 51 2.49 -4.91 8.30
C HIS A 51 1.40 -5.58 9.13
N LEU A 52 1.68 -6.80 9.62
CA LEU A 52 0.75 -7.48 10.55
C LEU A 52 0.57 -6.65 11.82
N GLN A 53 1.66 -6.15 12.41
CA GLN A 53 1.58 -5.27 13.57
C GLN A 53 0.84 -3.97 13.21
N ASP A 54 1.19 -3.34 12.12
CA ASP A 54 0.61 -2.06 11.71
C ASP A 54 -0.92 -2.14 11.58
N ILE A 55 -1.47 -3.27 11.12
CA ILE A 55 -2.91 -3.42 10.88
C ILE A 55 -3.59 -4.13 12.05
N ALA A 56 -3.07 -5.25 12.54
CA ALA A 56 -3.72 -6.03 13.58
C ALA A 56 -3.76 -5.30 14.93
N ASP A 57 -2.69 -4.58 15.32
CA ASP A 57 -2.69 -3.79 16.56
C ASP A 57 -3.80 -2.72 16.55
N ARG A 58 -4.21 -2.21 15.38
CA ARG A 58 -5.33 -1.26 15.28
C ARG A 58 -6.68 -1.88 15.62
N PHE A 59 -6.87 -3.16 15.39
CA PHE A 59 -8.05 -3.89 15.89
C PHE A 59 -7.94 -4.19 17.39
N LEU A 60 -6.71 -4.31 17.94
CA LEU A 60 -6.50 -4.57 19.36
C LEU A 60 -6.68 -3.31 20.22
N VAL A 61 -6.09 -2.18 19.82
CA VAL A 61 -6.03 -0.96 20.63
C VAL A 61 -6.83 0.21 20.08
N GLY A 62 -7.21 0.19 18.80
CA GLY A 62 -7.79 1.34 18.11
C GLY A 62 -6.75 2.20 17.40
N TYR A 63 -7.21 3.30 16.81
CA TYR A 63 -6.39 4.22 16.03
C TYR A 63 -7.03 5.61 15.92
N PRO A 64 -6.26 6.67 15.62
CA PRO A 64 -6.81 7.99 15.33
C PRO A 64 -7.67 7.96 14.06
N HIS A 65 -8.91 8.45 14.16
CA HIS A 65 -9.83 8.54 13.04
C HIS A 65 -10.76 9.74 13.21
N ASN A 66 -10.85 10.60 12.19
CA ASN A 66 -11.70 11.78 12.20
C ASN A 66 -11.56 12.67 13.45
N GLY A 67 -10.32 12.88 13.90
CA GLY A 67 -9.99 13.75 15.03
C GLY A 67 -10.28 13.15 16.42
N ASP A 68 -10.57 11.86 16.51
CA ASP A 68 -10.80 11.16 17.78
C ASP A 68 -10.08 9.82 17.80
N TRP A 69 -9.96 9.22 18.99
CA TRP A 69 -9.48 7.84 19.12
C TRP A 69 -10.62 6.87 18.85
N TYR A 70 -10.50 6.10 17.77
CA TYR A 70 -11.51 5.15 17.36
C TYR A 70 -11.11 3.71 17.70
N LYS A 71 -12.02 2.96 18.30
CA LYS A 71 -11.87 1.54 18.59
C LYS A 71 -12.83 0.75 17.68
N PRO A 72 -12.33 -0.12 16.78
CA PRO A 72 -13.18 -0.98 15.98
C PRO A 72 -14.09 -1.88 16.82
N ASP A 73 -15.31 -2.11 16.32
CA ASP A 73 -16.23 -3.09 16.92
C ASP A 73 -15.94 -4.51 16.40
N VAL A 74 -14.67 -4.87 16.50
CA VAL A 74 -14.10 -6.14 16.05
C VAL A 74 -13.15 -6.65 17.12
N GLN A 75 -13.35 -7.90 17.54
CA GLN A 75 -12.51 -8.56 18.51
C GLN A 75 -11.58 -9.57 17.82
N VAL A 76 -10.27 -9.39 17.93
CA VAL A 76 -9.31 -10.42 17.57
C VAL A 76 -9.45 -11.58 18.57
N VAL A 77 -9.85 -12.76 18.09
CA VAL A 77 -10.07 -13.94 18.94
C VAL A 77 -9.02 -15.03 18.73
N SER A 78 -8.42 -15.09 17.55
CA SER A 78 -7.36 -16.05 17.24
C SER A 78 -6.32 -15.42 16.30
N VAL A 79 -5.08 -15.84 16.46
CA VAL A 79 -3.95 -15.42 15.63
C VAL A 79 -3.12 -16.65 15.26
N TYR A 80 -2.80 -16.80 13.98
CA TYR A 80 -1.83 -17.74 13.45
C TYR A 80 -0.66 -16.98 12.84
N VAL A 81 0.56 -17.38 13.17
CA VAL A 81 1.80 -16.82 12.62
C VAL A 81 2.67 -17.95 12.10
N ASP A 82 2.94 -17.97 10.80
CA ASP A 82 3.65 -19.05 10.11
C ASP A 82 5.12 -19.18 10.55
N GLN A 83 5.83 -18.06 10.62
CA GLN A 83 7.26 -18.02 10.93
C GLN A 83 7.59 -17.81 12.41
N ARG A 84 6.60 -17.95 13.28
CA ARG A 84 6.75 -17.68 14.71
C ARG A 84 7.91 -18.44 15.39
N ALA A 85 8.06 -19.73 15.10
CA ALA A 85 9.11 -20.56 15.69
C ALA A 85 10.52 -20.18 15.20
N ARG A 86 10.63 -19.58 14.01
CA ARG A 86 11.89 -19.14 13.42
C ARG A 86 12.31 -17.77 13.92
N ILE A 87 11.34 -16.91 14.25
CA ILE A 87 11.59 -15.53 14.72
C ILE A 87 12.15 -15.54 16.14
N SER A 88 11.80 -16.52 16.98
CA SER A 88 12.33 -16.64 18.35
C SER A 88 13.85 -16.82 18.39
N ASP A 89 14.44 -17.38 17.32
CA ASP A 89 15.88 -17.65 17.22
C ASP A 89 16.62 -16.55 16.43
N ALA A 90 15.89 -15.62 15.82
CA ALA A 90 16.47 -14.54 15.05
C ALA A 90 17.07 -13.46 15.98
N ARG A 91 18.29 -13.02 15.68
CA ARG A 91 18.87 -11.85 16.33
C ARG A 91 17.93 -10.66 16.17
N PRO A 92 17.86 -9.74 17.17
CA PRO A 92 17.11 -8.51 17.03
C PRO A 92 17.45 -7.84 15.71
N SER A 93 16.47 -7.60 14.84
CA SER A 93 16.69 -6.67 13.75
C SER A 93 17.00 -5.33 14.42
N SER A 94 18.14 -4.74 14.12
CA SER A 94 18.38 -3.35 14.47
C SER A 94 17.29 -2.56 13.73
N TYR A 95 16.19 -2.30 14.42
CA TYR A 95 15.18 -1.36 13.94
C TYR A 95 15.89 -0.02 13.89
N ASP A 96 16.45 0.28 12.73
CA ASP A 96 17.14 1.53 12.52
C ASP A 96 16.07 2.62 12.47
N LEU A 97 15.84 3.26 13.62
CA LEU A 97 15.06 4.48 13.71
C LEU A 97 15.67 5.62 12.88
N SER A 98 16.88 5.42 12.33
CA SER A 98 17.50 6.31 11.36
C SER A 98 16.93 6.18 9.96
N MET A 99 15.85 5.46 9.74
CA MET A 99 15.16 5.44 8.45
C MET A 99 14.43 6.76 8.13
N THR A 100 15.02 7.85 8.47
CA THR A 100 15.01 9.05 7.62
C THR A 100 16.07 8.94 6.52
N SER A 101 16.86 7.85 6.50
CA SER A 101 17.73 7.50 5.40
C SER A 101 17.57 6.03 5.12
N SER A 102 16.71 5.67 4.15
CA SER A 102 17.06 4.54 3.30
C SER A 102 18.36 4.96 2.62
N THR A 103 19.47 4.75 3.30
CA THR A 103 20.76 4.82 2.67
C THR A 103 20.89 3.60 1.75
N GLY A 104 20.19 3.64 0.63
CA GLY A 104 20.84 3.23 -0.56
C GLY A 104 22.12 4.06 -0.53
N SER A 105 23.26 3.43 -0.46
CA SER A 105 24.56 4.09 -0.49
C SER A 105 24.56 4.99 -1.72
N PHE A 106 24.32 6.29 -1.51
CA PHE A 106 24.61 7.29 -2.50
C PHE A 106 26.07 7.09 -2.85
N PRO A 107 26.46 6.87 -4.09
CA PRO A 107 27.82 6.98 -4.48
C PRO A 107 28.17 8.48 -4.34
N PHE A 108 28.57 8.89 -3.14
CA PHE A 108 29.27 10.16 -2.99
C PHE A 108 30.46 10.09 -3.96
N PRO A 109 30.72 11.14 -4.74
CA PRO A 109 31.97 11.22 -5.46
C PRO A 109 33.10 10.84 -4.50
N LYS A 110 34.02 9.96 -4.91
CA LYS A 110 35.09 9.43 -4.05
C LYS A 110 35.78 10.53 -3.24
N GLU A 111 35.97 11.70 -3.83
CA GLU A 111 36.55 12.89 -3.21
C GLU A 111 35.78 13.38 -1.96
N GLN A 112 34.42 13.29 -1.94
CA GLN A 112 33.65 13.71 -0.77
C GLN A 112 33.68 12.66 0.34
N ALA A 113 33.76 11.38 -0.01
CA ALA A 113 33.94 10.31 0.96
C ALA A 113 35.32 10.41 1.63
N GLU A 114 36.36 10.72 0.86
CA GLU A 114 37.72 10.93 1.36
C GLU A 114 37.84 12.20 2.20
N GLN A 115 37.18 13.31 1.83
CA GLN A 115 37.13 14.53 2.63
C GLN A 115 36.39 14.33 3.95
N ARG A 116 35.33 13.53 3.98
CA ARG A 116 34.59 13.17 5.19
C ARG A 116 35.41 12.25 6.10
N ALA A 117 36.12 11.27 5.52
CA ALA A 117 37.07 10.43 6.27
C ALA A 117 38.22 11.23 6.87
N ALA A 118 38.79 12.16 6.08
CA ALA A 118 39.85 13.07 6.57
C ALA A 118 39.37 14.05 7.64
N ARG A 119 38.13 14.50 7.62
CA ARG A 119 37.52 15.35 8.65
C ARG A 119 37.25 14.58 9.93
N ASN A 120 36.83 13.32 9.84
CA ASN A 120 36.63 12.42 10.99
C ASN A 120 37.98 12.00 11.62
N ALA A 121 39.05 11.92 10.84
CA ALA A 121 40.38 11.61 11.30
C ALA A 121 41.09 12.80 12.06
N LYS A 122 40.59 14.03 11.86
CA LYS A 122 41.12 15.24 12.51
C LYS A 122 40.41 15.61 13.82
N GLY A 123 39.96 14.65 14.60
CA GLY A 123 39.67 14.84 16.03
C GLY A 123 38.39 15.60 16.37
N GLY A 124 37.36 15.52 15.56
CA GLY A 124 36.01 15.73 16.05
C GLY A 124 35.69 14.59 17.01
N ALA A 125 35.53 14.87 18.32
CA ALA A 125 35.13 13.86 19.29
C ALA A 125 33.92 13.07 18.70
N PRO A 126 33.94 11.73 18.71
CA PRO A 126 32.77 10.96 18.34
C PRO A 126 31.69 11.42 19.32
N LEU A 127 30.55 11.90 18.77
CA LEU A 127 29.33 11.97 19.54
C LEU A 127 29.21 10.60 20.20
N GLN A 128 29.46 10.57 21.52
CA GLN A 128 29.29 9.35 22.30
C GLN A 128 27.91 8.87 21.95
N ARG A 129 27.87 7.78 21.20
CA ARG A 129 26.69 6.96 21.05
C ARG A 129 26.31 6.61 22.49
N GLN A 130 25.40 7.38 23.09
CA GLN A 130 24.77 6.93 24.31
C GLN A 130 24.25 5.51 23.93
N GLN A 131 24.92 4.52 24.51
CA GLN A 131 24.43 3.17 24.54
C GLN A 131 23.04 3.30 25.15
N ARG A 132 22.03 3.42 24.31
CA ARG A 132 20.67 3.11 24.73
C ARG A 132 20.76 1.66 25.17
N GLU A 133 20.54 1.45 26.46
CA GLU A 133 20.29 0.13 27.00
C GLU A 133 19.33 -0.55 26.01
N GLU A 134 19.76 -1.67 25.44
CA GLU A 134 18.97 -2.49 24.56
C GLU A 134 17.65 -2.72 25.26
N GLU A 135 16.56 -2.27 24.68
CA GLU A 135 15.23 -2.74 25.04
C GLU A 135 15.09 -4.17 24.45
N PRO A 136 15.35 -5.23 25.20
CA PRO A 136 15.47 -6.58 24.66
C PRO A 136 14.13 -7.18 24.22
N ALA A 137 13.02 -6.46 24.51
CA ALA A 137 11.68 -7.03 24.41
C ALA A 137 10.98 -6.80 23.06
N LEU A 138 11.49 -5.93 22.18
CA LEU A 138 10.75 -5.51 20.96
C LEU A 138 11.30 -6.10 19.66
N ALA A 139 12.39 -6.83 19.71
CA ALA A 139 13.09 -7.32 18.54
C ALA A 139 12.60 -8.69 18.02
N GLY A 140 11.76 -9.39 18.78
CA GLY A 140 11.27 -10.73 18.47
C GLY A 140 9.80 -10.80 18.07
N ASP A 141 9.28 -12.04 18.05
CA ASP A 141 7.87 -12.30 17.81
C ASP A 141 6.97 -11.68 18.90
N LEU A 142 6.07 -10.81 18.51
CA LEU A 142 5.13 -10.12 19.39
C LEU A 142 3.91 -10.98 19.73
N SER A 143 3.65 -12.08 19.03
CA SER A 143 2.39 -12.84 19.10
C SER A 143 2.06 -13.32 20.51
N ALA A 144 3.05 -13.86 21.23
CA ALA A 144 2.86 -14.36 22.60
C ALA A 144 2.57 -13.23 23.60
N ALA A 145 3.30 -12.12 23.51
CA ALA A 145 3.10 -10.95 24.38
C ALA A 145 1.71 -10.32 24.13
N ARG A 146 1.31 -10.17 22.88
CA ARG A 146 -0.01 -9.66 22.48
C ARG A 146 -1.14 -10.61 22.90
N ALA A 147 -0.96 -11.92 22.74
CA ALA A 147 -1.94 -12.91 23.21
C ALA A 147 -2.18 -12.80 24.72
N LYS A 148 -1.11 -12.68 25.51
CA LYS A 148 -1.21 -12.46 26.96
C LYS A 148 -1.90 -11.15 27.31
N GLN A 149 -1.60 -10.08 26.58
CA GLN A 149 -2.12 -8.72 26.85
C GLN A 149 -3.60 -8.59 26.47
N PHE A 150 -4.01 -9.16 25.34
CA PHE A 150 -5.34 -8.94 24.76
C PHE A 150 -6.26 -10.15 24.80
N GLY A 151 -5.77 -11.30 25.26
CA GLY A 151 -6.61 -12.48 25.53
C GLY A 151 -7.02 -13.27 24.30
N PHE A 152 -6.36 -13.11 23.14
CA PHE A 152 -6.63 -13.95 21.97
C PHE A 152 -5.86 -15.27 22.02
N ARG A 153 -6.37 -16.27 21.28
CA ARG A 153 -5.74 -17.58 21.15
C ARG A 153 -4.62 -17.55 20.11
N LEU A 154 -3.47 -18.13 20.43
CA LEU A 154 -2.45 -18.48 19.44
C LEU A 154 -2.77 -19.87 18.86
N SER A 155 -3.05 -19.90 17.57
CA SER A 155 -3.47 -21.09 16.84
C SER A 155 -2.29 -21.82 16.22
N ARG A 156 -2.41 -23.14 16.06
CA ARG A 156 -1.34 -24.01 15.55
C ARG A 156 -1.26 -24.03 14.04
N ASN A 157 -2.38 -23.80 13.39
CA ASN A 157 -2.57 -23.77 11.95
C ASN A 157 -3.79 -22.91 11.58
N ILE A 158 -4.02 -22.68 10.31
CA ILE A 158 -5.11 -21.85 9.81
C ILE A 158 -6.49 -22.43 10.14
N PRO A 159 -6.79 -23.74 9.94
CA PRO A 159 -8.06 -24.31 10.41
C PRO A 159 -8.33 -24.14 11.91
N ASP A 160 -7.31 -24.31 12.77
CA ASP A 160 -7.42 -24.05 14.20
C ASP A 160 -7.73 -22.57 14.50
N ALA A 161 -7.17 -21.64 13.71
CA ALA A 161 -7.45 -20.21 13.86
C ALA A 161 -8.90 -19.86 13.53
N LEU A 162 -9.47 -20.43 12.47
CA LEU A 162 -10.86 -20.20 12.07
C LEU A 162 -11.84 -20.83 13.06
N ARG A 163 -11.49 -21.98 13.65
CA ARG A 163 -12.32 -22.72 14.58
C ARG A 163 -12.11 -22.33 16.05
N CYS A 164 -11.11 -21.49 16.34
CA CYS A 164 -10.72 -21.12 17.71
C CYS A 164 -10.52 -22.32 18.64
N GLY A 165 -9.99 -23.43 18.12
CA GLY A 165 -9.77 -24.67 18.84
C GLY A 165 -10.99 -25.59 18.97
N GLY A 166 -12.11 -25.27 18.35
CA GLY A 166 -13.31 -26.11 18.25
C GLY A 166 -13.40 -26.87 16.93
N ASP A 167 -14.59 -27.40 16.66
CA ASP A 167 -14.88 -28.22 15.46
C ASP A 167 -15.55 -27.44 14.33
N ARG A 168 -16.00 -26.21 14.60
CA ARG A 168 -16.72 -25.35 13.66
C ARG A 168 -16.11 -23.95 13.57
N ILE A 169 -16.34 -23.27 12.47
CA ILE A 169 -15.98 -21.85 12.31
C ILE A 169 -16.57 -21.04 13.46
N ALA A 170 -15.69 -20.36 14.18
CA ALA A 170 -16.02 -19.56 15.35
C ALA A 170 -15.63 -18.09 15.17
N VAL A 171 -15.36 -17.67 13.94
CA VAL A 171 -14.99 -16.29 13.56
C VAL A 171 -15.98 -15.74 12.55
N ASP A 172 -16.11 -14.41 12.50
CA ASP A 172 -17.00 -13.70 11.59
C ASP A 172 -16.25 -13.10 10.40
N ALA A 173 -14.90 -13.03 10.48
CA ALA A 173 -14.03 -12.47 9.44
C ALA A 173 -12.59 -13.00 9.54
N VAL A 174 -11.85 -12.88 8.44
CA VAL A 174 -10.43 -13.25 8.32
C VAL A 174 -9.60 -12.08 7.83
N LEU A 175 -8.51 -11.79 8.52
CA LEU A 175 -7.46 -10.84 8.14
C LEU A 175 -6.20 -11.63 7.80
N THR A 176 -5.73 -11.55 6.55
CA THR A 176 -4.50 -12.22 6.12
C THR A 176 -3.45 -11.21 5.70
N ILE A 177 -2.27 -11.31 6.31
CA ILE A 177 -1.11 -10.45 6.02
C ILE A 177 0.12 -11.33 5.88
N VAL A 178 0.51 -11.56 4.64
CA VAL A 178 1.71 -12.32 4.29
C VAL A 178 2.72 -11.33 3.73
N GLU A 179 3.88 -11.29 4.34
CA GLU A 179 4.98 -10.40 3.98
C GLU A 179 6.31 -11.15 4.10
N GLN A 180 7.35 -10.61 3.47
CA GLN A 180 8.68 -11.16 3.57
C GLN A 180 9.50 -10.45 4.63
N ASP A 181 10.08 -11.19 5.55
CA ASP A 181 11.19 -10.75 6.37
C ASP A 181 12.52 -10.94 5.62
N SER A 182 13.38 -9.92 5.67
CA SER A 182 14.74 -10.02 5.12
C SER A 182 15.62 -11.05 5.84
N GLN A 183 15.28 -11.40 7.08
CA GLN A 183 16.03 -12.38 7.89
C GLN A 183 15.54 -13.82 7.69
N LEU A 184 14.29 -13.99 7.30
CA LEU A 184 13.65 -15.29 7.07
C LEU A 184 12.94 -15.28 5.70
N PRO A 185 13.69 -15.15 4.60
CA PRO A 185 13.09 -15.00 3.30
C PRO A 185 12.36 -16.27 2.87
N TYR A 186 11.16 -16.09 2.29
CA TYR A 186 10.54 -17.13 1.49
C TYR A 186 11.40 -17.40 0.24
N PRO A 187 11.31 -18.60 -0.34
CA PRO A 187 12.07 -18.90 -1.56
C PRO A 187 11.66 -17.96 -2.70
N ALA A 188 12.59 -17.67 -3.58
CA ALA A 188 12.30 -16.97 -4.82
C ALA A 188 12.35 -17.97 -6.00
N ASN A 189 11.57 -17.68 -7.05
CA ASN A 189 11.66 -18.42 -8.30
C ASN A 189 12.84 -17.96 -9.16
N ASP A 190 13.02 -18.58 -10.32
CA ASP A 190 14.08 -18.25 -11.30
C ASP A 190 13.98 -16.84 -11.88
N ARG A 191 12.83 -16.18 -11.74
CA ARG A 191 12.57 -14.79 -12.17
C ARG A 191 12.82 -13.77 -11.07
N GLY A 192 13.23 -14.22 -9.88
CA GLY A 192 13.48 -13.38 -8.71
C GLY A 192 12.23 -12.98 -7.91
N GLN A 193 11.05 -13.51 -8.25
CA GLN A 193 9.84 -13.26 -7.46
C GLN A 193 9.86 -14.10 -6.18
N VAL A 194 9.56 -13.47 -5.08
CA VAL A 194 9.37 -14.15 -3.80
C VAL A 194 8.05 -14.91 -3.79
N LEU A 195 8.12 -16.19 -3.44
CA LEU A 195 6.97 -17.09 -3.41
C LEU A 195 6.24 -16.96 -2.06
N LEU A 196 5.54 -15.83 -1.87
CA LEU A 196 4.73 -15.61 -0.66
C LEU A 196 3.54 -16.59 -0.63
N PRO A 197 3.26 -17.26 0.49
CA PRO A 197 2.22 -18.27 0.60
C PRO A 197 0.80 -17.70 0.74
N SER A 198 0.50 -16.56 0.14
CA SER A 198 -0.82 -15.92 0.24
C SER A 198 -1.94 -16.81 -0.30
N TYR A 199 -1.69 -17.48 -1.43
CA TYR A 199 -2.62 -18.41 -2.03
C TYR A 199 -2.83 -19.67 -1.18
N ASP A 200 -1.77 -20.21 -0.57
CA ASP A 200 -1.86 -21.37 0.31
C ASP A 200 -2.67 -21.06 1.58
N PHE A 201 -2.49 -19.85 2.14
CA PHE A 201 -3.30 -19.40 3.28
C PHE A 201 -4.77 -19.29 2.90
N PHE A 202 -5.05 -18.72 1.74
CA PHE A 202 -6.41 -18.60 1.20
C PHE A 202 -7.03 -19.98 0.98
N GLN A 203 -6.31 -20.92 0.36
CA GLN A 203 -6.82 -22.28 0.10
C GLN A 203 -7.18 -23.02 1.39
N GLN A 204 -6.34 -22.91 2.43
CA GLN A 204 -6.65 -23.53 3.73
C GLN A 204 -7.92 -22.94 4.36
N CYS A 205 -8.15 -21.63 4.22
CA CYS A 205 -9.40 -21.02 4.67
C CYS A 205 -10.60 -21.52 3.85
N VAL A 206 -10.45 -21.57 2.52
CA VAL A 206 -11.50 -22.05 1.61
C VAL A 206 -11.87 -23.50 1.90
N GLN A 207 -10.89 -24.36 2.16
CA GLN A 207 -11.17 -25.75 2.55
C GLN A 207 -12.11 -25.81 3.76
N VAL A 208 -11.84 -25.03 4.81
CA VAL A 208 -12.71 -24.96 5.99
C VAL A 208 -14.09 -24.39 5.64
N PHE A 209 -14.15 -23.38 4.79
CA PHE A 209 -15.44 -22.80 4.34
C PHE A 209 -16.30 -23.80 3.57
N GLU A 210 -15.69 -24.62 2.73
CA GLU A 210 -16.37 -25.67 1.97
C GLU A 210 -16.83 -26.85 2.82
N GLU A 211 -15.97 -27.32 3.74
CA GLU A 211 -16.28 -28.37 4.71
C GLU A 211 -17.52 -28.01 5.55
N GLU A 212 -17.59 -26.75 5.99
CA GLU A 212 -18.66 -26.29 6.88
C GLU A 212 -19.83 -25.59 6.15
N LYS A 213 -19.73 -25.44 4.81
CA LYS A 213 -20.69 -24.70 3.97
C LYS A 213 -21.00 -23.32 4.52
N HIS A 214 -19.96 -22.69 5.10
CA HIS A 214 -20.04 -21.37 5.72
C HIS A 214 -18.78 -20.59 5.42
N ALA A 215 -18.90 -19.48 4.70
CA ALA A 215 -17.80 -18.59 4.38
C ALA A 215 -17.98 -17.22 5.07
N VAL A 216 -16.86 -16.61 5.45
CA VAL A 216 -16.82 -15.30 6.08
C VAL A 216 -16.02 -14.31 5.25
N PRO A 217 -16.21 -12.98 5.39
CA PRO A 217 -15.41 -11.96 4.73
C PRO A 217 -13.91 -12.20 4.92
N TYR A 218 -13.16 -12.02 3.84
CA TYR A 218 -11.73 -12.27 3.79
C TYR A 218 -10.98 -11.05 3.28
N PHE A 219 -9.96 -10.59 4.00
CA PHE A 219 -9.04 -9.57 3.55
C PHE A 219 -7.66 -10.17 3.28
N ASN A 220 -7.06 -9.84 2.12
CA ASN A 220 -5.69 -10.16 1.76
C ASN A 220 -4.85 -8.90 1.61
N HIS A 221 -3.77 -8.80 2.36
CA HIS A 221 -2.88 -7.65 2.29
C HIS A 221 -1.98 -7.73 1.06
N LYS A 222 -1.87 -6.62 0.33
CA LYS A 222 -1.11 -6.46 -0.92
C LYS A 222 -1.57 -7.41 -2.03
N GLU A 223 -0.63 -7.96 -2.79
CA GLU A 223 -0.91 -8.87 -3.91
C GLU A 223 -1.73 -10.08 -3.49
N LEU A 224 -2.65 -10.48 -4.34
CA LEU A 224 -3.40 -11.73 -4.10
C LEU A 224 -2.48 -12.95 -4.15
N SER A 225 -1.59 -12.99 -5.13
CA SER A 225 -0.53 -13.99 -5.28
C SER A 225 0.54 -13.46 -6.23
N PHE A 226 1.75 -14.03 -6.18
CA PHE A 226 2.81 -13.84 -7.17
C PHE A 226 2.45 -14.42 -8.55
N SER A 227 1.39 -15.23 -8.63
CA SER A 227 0.85 -15.83 -9.84
C SER A 227 -0.53 -15.28 -10.15
N PHE A 228 -0.72 -14.67 -11.32
CA PHE A 228 -2.02 -14.21 -11.79
C PHE A 228 -3.07 -15.34 -11.85
N ALA A 229 -2.65 -16.55 -12.26
CA ALA A 229 -3.55 -17.69 -12.30
C ALA A 229 -4.10 -18.06 -10.91
N GLU A 230 -3.29 -17.95 -9.86
CA GLU A 230 -3.72 -18.15 -8.48
C GLU A 230 -4.60 -17.00 -7.99
N ALA A 231 -4.20 -15.77 -8.26
CA ALA A 231 -4.97 -14.57 -7.95
C ALA A 231 -6.38 -14.63 -8.59
N LEU A 232 -6.47 -15.08 -9.85
CA LEU A 232 -7.75 -15.29 -10.55
C LEU A 232 -8.61 -16.35 -9.86
N ARG A 233 -7.99 -17.46 -9.40
CA ARG A 233 -8.71 -18.49 -8.64
C ARG A 233 -9.22 -17.97 -7.32
N MET A 234 -8.46 -17.10 -6.62
CA MET A 234 -8.91 -16.47 -5.36
C MET A 234 -10.18 -15.65 -5.58
N VAL A 235 -10.18 -14.77 -6.58
CA VAL A 235 -11.35 -13.94 -6.91
C VAL A 235 -12.54 -14.80 -7.35
N GLY A 236 -12.33 -15.76 -8.26
CA GLY A 236 -13.39 -16.67 -8.73
C GLY A 236 -13.96 -17.55 -7.61
N THR A 237 -13.13 -17.98 -6.66
CA THR A 237 -13.59 -18.75 -5.50
C THR A 237 -14.43 -17.90 -4.55
N ALA A 238 -14.02 -16.65 -4.29
CA ALA A 238 -14.81 -15.73 -3.48
C ALA A 238 -16.19 -15.43 -4.11
N GLU A 239 -16.23 -15.25 -5.43
CA GLU A 239 -17.48 -15.09 -6.19
C GLU A 239 -18.35 -16.35 -6.12
N ARG A 240 -17.77 -17.52 -6.32
CA ARG A 240 -18.47 -18.83 -6.27
C ARG A 240 -19.06 -19.13 -4.88
N LEU A 241 -18.27 -18.90 -3.83
CA LEU A 241 -18.71 -19.13 -2.44
C LEU A 241 -19.45 -17.94 -1.84
N ARG A 242 -19.57 -16.83 -2.57
CA ARG A 242 -20.34 -15.63 -2.23
C ARG A 242 -19.90 -14.98 -0.90
N PHE A 243 -18.61 -14.92 -0.65
CA PHE A 243 -18.09 -14.13 0.47
C PHE A 243 -17.36 -12.87 -0.02
N PRO A 244 -17.43 -11.76 0.74
CA PRO A 244 -16.69 -10.56 0.40
C PRO A 244 -15.18 -10.81 0.45
N LEU A 245 -14.50 -10.50 -0.66
CA LEU A 245 -13.05 -10.46 -0.76
C LEU A 245 -12.61 -9.00 -0.95
N LEU A 246 -11.77 -8.52 -0.07
CA LEU A 246 -11.07 -7.25 -0.20
C LEU A 246 -9.57 -7.54 -0.22
N ALA A 247 -8.85 -6.87 -1.09
CA ALA A 247 -7.40 -7.03 -1.17
C ALA A 247 -6.72 -5.71 -1.51
N GLY A 248 -5.40 -5.66 -1.34
CA GLY A 248 -4.56 -4.55 -1.73
C GLY A 248 -3.82 -3.88 -0.58
N SER A 249 -3.23 -2.73 -0.90
CA SER A 249 -2.41 -1.94 0.02
C SER A 249 -3.16 -0.74 0.60
N SER A 250 -2.49 -0.01 1.49
CA SER A 250 -3.03 1.23 2.06
C SER A 250 -2.93 2.42 1.10
N MET A 251 -2.14 2.33 0.03
CA MET A 251 -1.88 3.47 -0.85
C MET A 251 -3.13 3.99 -1.58
N PRO A 252 -4.03 3.15 -2.11
CA PRO A 252 -5.26 3.62 -2.74
C PRO A 252 -6.21 4.37 -1.81
N VAL A 253 -6.11 4.12 -0.51
CA VAL A 253 -7.05 4.60 0.51
C VAL A 253 -6.47 5.66 1.46
N THR A 254 -5.18 5.97 1.34
CA THR A 254 -4.54 7.05 2.09
C THR A 254 -4.97 8.44 1.61
N TRP A 255 -4.54 9.49 2.30
CA TRP A 255 -4.78 10.87 1.87
C TRP A 255 -4.05 11.19 0.57
N ARG A 256 -4.58 12.15 -0.17
CA ARG A 256 -3.97 12.73 -1.38
C ARG A 256 -3.60 14.18 -1.14
N LEU A 257 -2.42 14.59 -1.55
CA LEU A 257 -1.90 15.94 -1.37
C LEU A 257 -1.49 16.54 -2.75
N PRO A 258 -2.24 17.51 -3.27
CA PRO A 258 -3.54 18.01 -2.80
C PRO A 258 -4.66 16.96 -2.87
N ASP A 259 -5.77 17.21 -2.16
CA ASP A 259 -6.98 16.40 -2.21
C ASP A 259 -7.66 16.54 -3.58
N VAL A 260 -7.23 15.69 -4.52
CA VAL A 260 -7.76 15.67 -5.88
C VAL A 260 -8.18 14.25 -6.28
N ASP A 261 -9.13 14.16 -7.18
CA ASP A 261 -9.63 12.91 -7.74
C ASP A 261 -9.86 13.03 -9.24
N ILE A 262 -9.84 11.92 -9.94
CA ILE A 262 -10.29 11.86 -11.33
C ILE A 262 -11.83 11.77 -11.32
N PRO A 263 -12.53 12.69 -12.01
CA PRO A 263 -13.98 12.58 -12.15
C PRO A 263 -14.38 11.23 -12.74
N LEU A 264 -15.42 10.63 -12.20
CA LEU A 264 -15.93 9.38 -12.73
C LEU A 264 -16.39 9.57 -14.18
N GLY A 265 -15.88 8.73 -15.08
CA GLY A 265 -16.16 8.83 -16.51
C GLY A 265 -15.27 9.81 -17.27
N ALA A 266 -14.19 10.33 -16.68
CA ALA A 266 -13.24 11.22 -17.35
C ALA A 266 -12.53 10.54 -18.53
N HIS A 267 -12.23 11.34 -19.56
CA HIS A 267 -11.42 10.87 -20.69
C HIS A 267 -9.93 10.97 -20.36
N VAL A 268 -9.42 9.95 -19.69
CA VAL A 268 -7.98 9.84 -19.38
C VAL A 268 -7.21 9.44 -20.62
N GLU A 269 -6.07 10.09 -20.88
CA GLU A 269 -5.18 9.80 -22.00
C GLU A 269 -3.91 9.07 -21.56
N GLU A 270 -3.29 9.58 -20.50
CA GLU A 270 -2.00 9.08 -20.01
C GLU A 270 -1.86 9.33 -18.52
N ALA A 271 -1.21 8.40 -17.83
CA ALA A 271 -0.86 8.51 -16.42
C ALA A 271 0.62 8.16 -16.21
N VAL A 272 1.32 8.96 -15.39
CA VAL A 272 2.69 8.69 -14.96
C VAL A 272 2.71 8.66 -13.43
N MET A 273 3.06 7.51 -12.90
CA MET A 273 3.28 7.27 -11.48
C MET A 273 4.77 7.26 -11.20
N VAL A 274 5.22 7.98 -10.19
CA VAL A 274 6.60 7.95 -9.71
C VAL A 274 6.61 7.35 -8.32
N GLY A 275 7.49 6.37 -8.12
CA GLY A 275 7.73 5.72 -6.85
C GLY A 275 9.22 5.53 -6.57
N PHE A 276 9.55 4.88 -5.48
CA PHE A 276 10.91 4.68 -4.98
C PHE A 276 11.11 3.25 -4.50
N GLY A 277 12.38 2.90 -4.22
CA GLY A 277 12.76 1.56 -3.78
C GLY A 277 12.82 0.54 -4.92
N GLY A 278 13.07 -0.72 -4.57
CA GLY A 278 13.12 -1.81 -5.55
C GLY A 278 11.76 -2.15 -6.14
N PHE A 279 11.75 -2.55 -7.41
CA PHE A 279 10.50 -2.91 -8.12
C PHE A 279 9.72 -3.99 -7.38
N ASP A 280 10.39 -5.07 -6.99
CA ASP A 280 9.73 -6.22 -6.36
C ASP A 280 9.14 -5.92 -4.97
N ALA A 281 9.61 -4.84 -4.29
CA ALA A 281 9.15 -4.46 -2.96
C ALA A 281 8.04 -3.41 -2.97
N MET A 282 8.09 -2.45 -3.92
CA MET A 282 7.30 -1.23 -3.86
C MET A 282 6.42 -0.97 -5.08
N ALA A 283 6.66 -1.66 -6.21
CA ALA A 283 5.91 -1.41 -7.44
C ALA A 283 4.42 -1.73 -7.29
N PHE A 284 4.06 -2.76 -6.52
CA PHE A 284 2.68 -3.10 -6.27
C PHE A 284 1.91 -1.95 -5.60
N ASP A 285 2.49 -1.33 -4.57
CA ASP A 285 1.88 -0.18 -3.87
C ASP A 285 1.65 1.01 -4.83
N ALA A 286 2.65 1.30 -5.67
CA ALA A 286 2.57 2.35 -6.68
C ALA A 286 1.51 2.06 -7.75
N LEU A 287 1.46 0.81 -8.25
CA LEU A 287 0.47 0.38 -9.24
C LEU A 287 -0.95 0.41 -8.67
N GLU A 288 -1.16 -0.04 -7.43
CA GLU A 288 -2.46 0.06 -6.75
C GLU A 288 -2.92 1.52 -6.61
N ALA A 289 -2.00 2.42 -6.22
CA ALA A 289 -2.28 3.84 -6.14
C ALA A 289 -2.67 4.43 -7.50
N MET A 290 -1.89 4.18 -8.55
CA MET A 290 -2.19 4.61 -9.93
C MET A 290 -3.53 4.04 -10.40
N GLN A 291 -3.75 2.75 -10.23
CA GLN A 291 -4.95 2.06 -10.68
C GLN A 291 -6.20 2.62 -10.01
N SER A 292 -6.15 2.98 -8.74
CA SER A 292 -7.27 3.58 -8.00
C SER A 292 -7.77 4.90 -8.58
N MET A 293 -6.92 5.59 -9.35
CA MET A 293 -7.26 6.81 -10.07
C MET A 293 -7.70 6.50 -11.51
N VAL A 294 -6.90 5.71 -12.22
CA VAL A 294 -7.10 5.43 -13.65
C VAL A 294 -8.37 4.60 -13.92
N GLU A 295 -8.78 3.73 -13.00
CA GLU A 295 -10.01 2.95 -13.14
C GLU A 295 -11.29 3.80 -13.23
N ARG A 296 -11.22 5.07 -12.81
CA ARG A 296 -12.35 6.02 -12.84
C ARG A 296 -12.63 6.61 -14.23
N ARG A 297 -11.81 6.26 -15.21
CA ARG A 297 -11.95 6.72 -16.59
C ARG A 297 -13.25 6.27 -17.25
N LYS A 298 -13.57 6.86 -18.38
CA LYS A 298 -14.77 6.50 -19.16
C LYS A 298 -14.78 5.00 -19.51
N GLY A 299 -15.86 4.34 -19.20
CA GLY A 299 -16.02 2.90 -19.40
C GLY A 299 -15.59 2.04 -18.21
N GLY A 300 -14.87 2.59 -17.24
CA GLY A 300 -14.28 1.85 -16.13
C GLY A 300 -13.01 1.10 -16.54
N GLU A 301 -12.66 0.04 -15.82
CA GLU A 301 -11.50 -0.77 -16.16
C GLU A 301 -11.82 -1.80 -17.27
N THR A 302 -10.95 -1.88 -18.26
CA THR A 302 -11.12 -2.72 -19.47
C THR A 302 -10.07 -3.81 -19.60
N GLY A 303 -9.06 -3.81 -18.74
CA GLY A 303 -7.92 -4.72 -18.77
C GLY A 303 -6.69 -4.11 -19.43
N VAL A 304 -5.61 -4.88 -19.44
CA VAL A 304 -4.29 -4.48 -19.95
C VAL A 304 -3.95 -5.31 -21.19
N LYS A 305 -3.58 -4.60 -22.26
CA LYS A 305 -3.21 -5.18 -23.55
C LYS A 305 -1.76 -5.64 -23.57
N SER A 306 -0.84 -4.81 -23.03
CA SER A 306 0.58 -5.14 -22.99
C SER A 306 1.29 -4.51 -21.80
N VAL A 307 2.36 -5.16 -21.35
CA VAL A 307 3.26 -4.69 -20.31
C VAL A 307 4.69 -4.82 -20.80
N GLN A 308 5.52 -3.80 -20.50
CA GLN A 308 6.95 -3.86 -20.71
C GLN A 308 7.70 -3.24 -19.54
N LEU A 309 8.69 -3.92 -19.01
CA LEU A 309 9.64 -3.35 -18.06
C LEU A 309 10.87 -2.89 -18.81
N LEU A 310 11.39 -1.71 -18.45
CA LEU A 310 12.63 -1.14 -18.96
C LEU A 310 13.54 -0.79 -17.78
N GLU A 311 14.83 -0.89 -17.96
CA GLU A 311 15.84 -0.63 -16.92
C GLU A 311 16.99 0.21 -17.46
N GLY A 312 17.62 0.99 -16.58
CA GLY A 312 18.79 1.79 -16.94
C GLY A 312 18.51 2.84 -18.01
N ASP A 313 19.43 3.00 -18.94
CA ASP A 313 19.35 4.03 -20.00
C ASP A 313 18.12 3.89 -20.90
N ASP A 314 17.57 2.68 -21.03
CA ASP A 314 16.40 2.46 -21.90
C ASP A 314 15.14 3.13 -21.35
N VAL A 315 15.09 3.43 -20.05
CA VAL A 315 14.04 4.24 -19.45
C VAL A 315 14.04 5.65 -20.04
N TRP A 316 15.22 6.27 -20.15
CA TRP A 316 15.36 7.64 -20.69
C TRP A 316 15.18 7.69 -22.20
N LYS A 317 15.72 6.72 -22.93
CA LYS A 317 15.47 6.58 -24.38
C LYS A 317 13.98 6.43 -24.70
N ALA A 318 13.23 5.72 -23.85
CA ALA A 318 11.78 5.60 -24.00
C ALA A 318 11.06 6.96 -23.85
N ALA A 319 11.52 7.84 -22.95
CA ALA A 319 11.02 9.21 -22.84
C ALA A 319 11.30 10.04 -24.09
N GLU A 320 12.55 10.00 -24.57
CA GLU A 320 12.97 10.71 -25.81
C GLU A 320 12.17 10.25 -27.03
N ALA A 321 11.80 8.96 -27.07
CA ALA A 321 10.94 8.39 -28.10
C ALA A 321 9.44 8.68 -27.89
N GLY A 322 9.05 9.46 -26.88
CA GLY A 322 7.66 9.83 -26.59
C GLY A 322 6.79 8.67 -26.08
N ARG A 323 7.41 7.62 -25.53
CA ARG A 323 6.67 6.46 -25.00
C ARG A 323 5.97 6.79 -23.67
N TRP A 324 6.48 7.76 -22.93
CA TRP A 324 5.85 8.34 -21.76
C TRP A 324 6.19 9.85 -21.66
N SER A 325 5.32 10.60 -20.96
CA SER A 325 5.35 12.07 -20.96
C SER A 325 6.31 12.62 -19.90
N HIS A 326 7.32 13.38 -20.34
CA HIS A 326 8.21 14.14 -19.47
C HIS A 326 7.48 15.25 -18.71
N GLU A 327 6.41 15.81 -19.29
CA GLU A 327 5.57 16.83 -18.67
C GLU A 327 4.82 16.25 -17.47
N LEU A 328 4.25 15.03 -17.60
CA LEU A 328 3.61 14.33 -16.50
C LEU A 328 4.62 13.93 -15.42
N LEU A 329 5.83 13.49 -15.79
CA LEU A 329 6.90 13.24 -14.84
C LEU A 329 7.22 14.48 -14.00
N ARG A 330 7.43 15.64 -14.66
CA ARG A 330 7.69 16.92 -13.98
C ARG A 330 6.56 17.28 -13.02
N SER A 331 5.31 17.14 -13.46
CA SER A 331 4.13 17.41 -12.64
C SER A 331 4.04 16.46 -11.42
N ALA A 332 4.33 15.17 -11.58
CA ALA A 332 4.37 14.22 -10.48
C ALA A 332 5.48 14.56 -9.47
N LEU A 333 6.70 14.79 -9.94
CA LEU A 333 7.85 15.13 -9.08
C LEU A 333 7.65 16.45 -8.32
N SER A 334 6.90 17.39 -8.87
CA SER A 334 6.58 18.66 -8.17
C SER A 334 5.68 18.48 -6.94
N ARG A 335 5.10 17.28 -6.75
CA ARG A 335 4.28 16.91 -5.59
C ARG A 335 5.05 16.26 -4.47
N SER A 336 6.31 15.89 -4.70
CA SER A 336 7.11 15.19 -3.70
C SER A 336 7.44 16.07 -2.50
N ASP A 337 7.19 15.55 -1.30
CA ASP A 337 7.63 16.12 -0.02
C ASP A 337 9.00 15.60 0.40
N THR A 338 9.53 14.63 -0.32
CA THR A 338 10.77 13.92 0.03
C THR A 338 11.82 13.98 -1.10
N PRO A 339 12.04 15.16 -1.74
CA PRO A 339 13.05 15.27 -2.77
C PRO A 339 14.44 15.01 -2.19
N LEU A 340 15.24 14.22 -2.90
CA LEU A 340 16.62 13.92 -2.55
C LEU A 340 17.60 14.81 -3.33
N GLY A 341 18.88 14.45 -3.39
CA GLY A 341 19.90 15.20 -4.11
C GLY A 341 20.37 16.45 -3.34
N LEU A 342 20.41 17.61 -3.97
CA LEU A 342 20.92 18.85 -3.36
C LEU A 342 20.09 19.27 -2.13
N THR A 343 18.80 18.96 -2.10
CA THR A 343 17.94 19.26 -0.95
C THR A 343 18.42 18.58 0.32
N VAL A 344 18.87 17.32 0.21
CA VAL A 344 19.45 16.57 1.36
C VAL A 344 20.89 16.99 1.65
N LEU A 345 21.67 17.33 0.62
CA LEU A 345 23.10 17.64 0.76
C LEU A 345 23.35 19.00 1.43
N ASP A 346 22.60 20.04 1.03
CA ASP A 346 22.82 21.40 1.49
C ASP A 346 21.55 22.24 1.71
N GLY A 347 20.37 21.63 1.61
CA GLY A 347 19.07 22.28 1.84
C GLY A 347 18.57 23.14 0.69
N ARG A 348 19.24 23.11 -0.46
CA ARG A 348 18.77 23.85 -1.66
C ARG A 348 17.55 23.20 -2.27
N THR A 349 16.65 24.03 -2.78
CA THR A 349 15.61 23.55 -3.71
C THR A 349 16.24 23.12 -5.03
N GLN A 350 15.72 22.07 -5.64
CA GLN A 350 16.22 21.53 -6.91
C GLN A 350 15.05 21.10 -7.79
N ASP A 351 15.07 21.50 -9.07
CA ASP A 351 14.17 20.93 -10.08
C ASP A 351 14.71 19.54 -10.45
N LEU A 352 14.09 18.50 -9.90
CA LEU A 352 14.47 17.10 -10.15
C LEU A 352 14.26 16.71 -11.62
N ALA A 353 13.33 17.37 -12.34
CA ALA A 353 13.05 17.10 -13.74
C ALA A 353 13.94 17.92 -14.70
N ALA A 354 14.86 18.71 -14.19
CA ALA A 354 15.82 19.43 -15.04
C ALA A 354 16.73 18.44 -15.79
N PRO A 355 17.19 18.80 -17.01
CA PRO A 355 18.02 17.92 -17.83
C PRO A 355 19.23 17.34 -17.08
N GLY A 356 19.40 16.02 -17.10
CA GLY A 356 20.53 15.30 -16.52
C GLY A 356 20.46 15.08 -15.00
N VAL A 357 19.53 15.73 -14.28
CA VAL A 357 19.45 15.60 -12.82
C VAL A 357 19.04 14.19 -12.39
N LEU A 358 17.96 13.65 -12.95
CA LEU A 358 17.50 12.31 -12.62
C LEU A 358 18.53 11.23 -12.98
N GLN A 359 19.20 11.39 -14.13
CA GLN A 359 20.28 10.47 -14.56
C GLN A 359 21.44 10.42 -13.57
N GLN A 360 21.71 11.52 -12.86
CA GLN A 360 22.74 11.57 -11.82
C GLN A 360 22.27 10.99 -10.48
N LEU A 361 21.00 11.19 -10.13
CA LEU A 361 20.46 10.77 -8.84
C LEU A 361 20.02 9.30 -8.82
N VAL A 362 19.59 8.78 -9.96
CA VAL A 362 18.98 7.46 -10.10
C VAL A 362 19.82 6.58 -11.01
N PRO A 363 20.79 5.83 -10.42
CA PRO A 363 21.70 4.99 -11.22
C PRO A 363 21.00 3.79 -11.86
N ASN A 364 19.91 3.32 -11.28
CA ASN A 364 19.17 2.15 -11.75
C ASN A 364 17.68 2.48 -11.89
N PRO A 365 17.28 3.36 -12.84
CA PRO A 365 15.89 3.65 -13.06
C PRO A 365 15.16 2.45 -13.63
N ILE A 366 13.89 2.28 -13.23
CA ILE A 366 13.02 1.24 -13.79
C ILE A 366 11.73 1.90 -14.28
N ALA A 367 11.26 1.51 -15.45
CA ALA A 367 9.96 1.91 -15.97
C ALA A 367 9.12 0.68 -16.29
N CYS A 368 7.90 0.62 -15.78
CA CYS A 368 6.89 -0.33 -16.20
C CYS A 368 5.88 0.39 -17.09
N SER A 369 5.94 0.13 -18.39
CA SER A 369 5.02 0.67 -19.38
C SER A 369 3.83 -0.25 -19.53
N ILE A 370 2.62 0.32 -19.45
CA ILE A 370 1.33 -0.39 -19.47
C ILE A 370 0.48 0.22 -20.58
N GLU A 371 0.01 -0.60 -21.49
CA GLU A 371 -1.02 -0.20 -22.47
C GLU A 371 -2.33 -0.89 -22.07
N TYR A 372 -3.31 -0.09 -21.69
CA TYR A 372 -4.65 -0.60 -21.38
C TYR A 372 -5.41 -0.98 -22.67
N SER A 373 -6.40 -1.84 -22.54
CA SER A 373 -7.16 -2.36 -23.72
C SER A 373 -7.94 -1.27 -24.44
N ASP A 374 -8.25 -0.16 -23.79
CA ASP A 374 -8.90 1.03 -24.35
C ASP A 374 -7.92 2.08 -24.90
N GLY A 375 -6.63 1.76 -24.94
CA GLY A 375 -5.59 2.60 -25.55
C GLY A 375 -4.94 3.62 -24.61
N ILE A 376 -5.36 3.70 -23.35
CA ILE A 376 -4.71 4.56 -22.35
C ILE A 376 -3.31 4.05 -22.05
N LYS A 377 -2.39 4.96 -21.81
CA LYS A 377 -1.02 4.65 -21.42
C LYS A 377 -0.82 4.90 -19.93
N GLY A 378 -0.33 3.91 -19.21
CA GLY A 378 0.16 4.02 -17.85
C GLY A 378 1.66 3.79 -17.82
N THR A 379 2.40 4.59 -17.06
CA THR A 379 3.82 4.36 -16.82
C THR A 379 4.11 4.50 -15.33
N LEU A 380 4.66 3.44 -14.75
CA LEU A 380 5.25 3.50 -13.42
C LEU A 380 6.76 3.70 -13.57
N LEU A 381 7.28 4.75 -12.96
CA LEU A 381 8.71 5.05 -12.87
C LEU A 381 9.17 4.83 -11.43
N MET A 382 10.07 3.86 -11.22
CA MET A 382 10.73 3.64 -9.94
C MET A 382 12.06 4.39 -9.97
N LEU A 383 12.10 5.53 -9.28
CA LEU A 383 13.22 6.49 -9.28
C LEU A 383 13.89 6.54 -7.91
N ASP A 384 14.39 5.38 -7.45
CA ASP A 384 15.09 5.27 -6.18
C ASP A 384 16.37 6.13 -6.19
N GLY A 385 16.48 7.02 -5.22
CA GLY A 385 17.52 8.06 -5.19
C GLY A 385 17.04 9.47 -5.55
N ALA A 386 15.86 9.63 -6.15
CA ALA A 386 15.28 10.93 -6.43
C ALA A 386 14.25 11.39 -5.40
N ILE A 387 13.37 10.49 -4.96
CA ILE A 387 12.28 10.75 -4.00
C ILE A 387 12.09 9.54 -3.07
N GLN A 388 11.28 9.68 -2.01
CA GLN A 388 10.88 8.61 -1.09
C GLN A 388 9.37 8.60 -0.84
N ASP A 389 8.58 8.96 -1.83
CA ASP A 389 7.12 8.99 -1.79
C ASP A 389 6.51 8.53 -3.12
N PHE A 390 5.19 8.53 -3.21
CA PHE A 390 4.44 8.11 -4.39
C PHE A 390 3.66 9.28 -4.97
N ASN A 391 3.97 9.65 -6.21
CA ASN A 391 3.39 10.81 -6.87
C ASN A 391 2.82 10.43 -8.24
N LEU A 392 1.60 10.83 -8.49
CA LEU A 392 0.89 10.57 -9.75
C LEU A 392 0.59 11.87 -10.48
N SER A 393 0.72 11.84 -11.79
CA SER A 393 0.18 12.85 -12.69
C SER A 393 -0.60 12.19 -13.82
N VAL A 394 -1.74 12.79 -14.18
CA VAL A 394 -2.69 12.24 -15.17
C VAL A 394 -3.11 13.33 -16.14
N ARG A 395 -3.07 13.02 -17.43
CA ARG A 395 -3.63 13.86 -18.50
C ARG A 395 -5.07 13.44 -18.78
N ILE A 396 -5.96 14.44 -18.74
CA ILE A 396 -7.39 14.26 -19.02
C ILE A 396 -7.75 15.17 -20.16
N THR A 397 -8.40 14.64 -21.20
CA THR A 397 -8.80 15.41 -22.39
C THR A 397 -9.64 16.64 -21.99
N GLY A 398 -9.20 17.80 -22.45
CA GLY A 398 -9.93 19.07 -22.24
C GLY A 398 -9.89 19.61 -20.81
N GLN A 399 -9.02 19.09 -19.96
CA GLN A 399 -8.83 19.56 -18.58
C GLN A 399 -7.35 19.84 -18.29
N GLU A 400 -7.07 20.58 -17.22
CA GLU A 400 -5.72 20.67 -16.68
C GLU A 400 -5.24 19.32 -16.16
N MET A 401 -3.93 19.11 -16.16
CA MET A 401 -3.32 17.91 -15.61
C MET A 401 -3.65 17.80 -14.11
N VAL A 402 -4.08 16.61 -13.71
CA VAL A 402 -4.28 16.27 -12.29
C VAL A 402 -3.00 15.66 -11.76
N SER A 403 -2.47 16.20 -10.66
CA SER A 403 -1.33 15.58 -9.98
C SER A 403 -1.48 15.62 -8.48
N THR A 404 -1.04 14.54 -7.81
CA THR A 404 -1.14 14.39 -6.37
C THR A 404 -0.08 13.44 -5.84
N GLN A 405 0.31 13.67 -4.58
CA GLN A 405 1.06 12.73 -3.78
C GLN A 405 0.09 11.81 -3.05
N PHE A 406 0.38 10.51 -3.00
CA PHE A 406 -0.26 9.59 -2.07
C PHE A 406 0.49 9.66 -0.75
N PHE A 407 -0.12 10.27 0.25
CA PHE A 407 0.57 10.58 1.49
C PHE A 407 0.90 9.32 2.29
N MET A 408 2.18 9.13 2.53
CA MET A 408 2.71 8.05 3.36
C MET A 408 3.31 8.65 4.65
N PRO A 409 2.52 8.72 5.73
CA PRO A 409 2.99 9.30 6.98
C PRO A 409 4.25 8.60 7.50
N PRO A 410 5.16 9.36 8.14
CA PRO A 410 6.41 8.79 8.63
C PRO A 410 6.18 7.73 9.71
N LYS A 411 7.15 6.83 9.82
CA LYS A 411 7.24 5.89 10.94
C LYS A 411 7.42 6.66 12.26
N PRO A 412 7.05 6.07 13.43
CA PRO A 412 6.60 4.68 13.59
C PRO A 412 5.11 4.47 13.38
N ASN A 413 4.29 5.52 13.31
CA ASN A 413 2.83 5.37 13.40
C ASN A 413 2.17 4.88 12.10
N ARG A 414 2.78 5.07 10.92
CA ARG A 414 2.20 4.66 9.62
C ARG A 414 0.68 4.85 9.55
N ALA A 415 0.19 6.08 9.76
CA ALA A 415 -1.24 6.37 9.86
C ALA A 415 -2.06 5.97 8.61
N ASN A 416 -1.42 5.81 7.44
CA ASN A 416 -2.04 5.24 6.25
C ASN A 416 -2.62 3.82 6.47
N ALA A 417 -2.03 3.02 7.38
CA ALA A 417 -2.60 1.74 7.76
C ALA A 417 -3.96 1.88 8.48
N ALA A 418 -4.21 2.99 9.17
CA ALA A 418 -5.52 3.28 9.76
C ALA A 418 -6.60 3.45 8.68
N CYS A 419 -6.26 4.11 7.56
CA CYS A 419 -7.18 4.26 6.42
C CYS A 419 -7.59 2.89 5.86
N LEU A 420 -6.61 1.97 5.71
CA LEU A 420 -6.89 0.62 5.26
C LEU A 420 -7.69 -0.17 6.30
N THR A 421 -7.34 -0.09 7.58
CA THR A 421 -8.06 -0.76 8.67
C THR A 421 -9.55 -0.35 8.68
N ALA A 422 -9.86 0.94 8.46
CA ALA A 422 -11.24 1.41 8.37
C ALA A 422 -12.00 0.78 7.19
N LYS A 423 -11.35 0.57 6.03
CA LYS A 423 -11.98 -0.10 4.88
C LYS A 423 -12.17 -1.61 5.09
N ILE A 424 -11.24 -2.24 5.78
CA ILE A 424 -11.35 -3.65 6.18
C ILE A 424 -12.53 -3.81 7.15
N GLU A 425 -12.60 -2.98 8.18
CA GLU A 425 -13.72 -3.00 9.13
C GLU A 425 -15.06 -2.72 8.43
N GLN A 426 -15.12 -1.74 7.52
CA GLN A 426 -16.31 -1.46 6.71
C GLN A 426 -16.80 -2.72 5.99
N MET A 427 -15.88 -3.48 5.36
CA MET A 427 -16.25 -4.75 4.71
C MET A 427 -16.80 -5.76 5.71
N TYR A 428 -16.18 -5.89 6.87
CA TYR A 428 -16.62 -6.87 7.88
C TYR A 428 -18.02 -6.55 8.41
N GLN A 429 -18.30 -5.28 8.69
CA GLN A 429 -19.59 -4.83 9.19
C GLN A 429 -20.71 -4.89 8.14
N THR A 430 -20.40 -4.43 6.91
CA THR A 430 -21.42 -4.36 5.84
C THR A 430 -21.56 -5.66 5.04
N ARG A 431 -20.62 -6.58 5.17
CA ARG A 431 -20.46 -7.78 4.34
C ARG A 431 -20.38 -7.47 2.84
N ARG A 432 -19.78 -6.32 2.51
CA ARG A 432 -19.55 -5.86 1.13
C ARG A 432 -18.18 -5.19 1.05
N ALA A 433 -17.39 -5.60 0.07
CA ALA A 433 -16.11 -4.92 -0.19
C ALA A 433 -16.38 -3.47 -0.64
N PRO A 434 -15.68 -2.46 -0.10
CA PRO A 434 -15.85 -1.05 -0.47
C PRO A 434 -15.40 -0.74 -1.89
N TYR A 435 -14.51 -1.56 -2.45
CA TYR A 435 -14.06 -1.54 -3.85
C TYR A 435 -13.76 -2.96 -4.32
N SER A 436 -13.65 -3.12 -5.64
CA SER A 436 -13.50 -4.44 -6.25
C SER A 436 -12.10 -5.04 -6.03
N ALA A 437 -12.03 -6.30 -5.59
CA ALA A 437 -10.78 -7.07 -5.55
C ALA A 437 -10.18 -7.30 -6.96
N LYS A 438 -10.94 -7.04 -8.04
CA LYS A 438 -10.42 -7.09 -9.41
C LYS A 438 -9.37 -6.01 -9.69
N ARG A 439 -9.36 -4.89 -8.93
CA ARG A 439 -8.24 -3.94 -8.95
C ARG A 439 -6.94 -4.66 -8.60
N THR A 440 -6.92 -5.30 -7.44
CA THR A 440 -5.75 -6.02 -6.95
C THR A 440 -5.40 -7.23 -7.82
N LEU A 441 -6.40 -7.90 -8.40
CA LEU A 441 -6.18 -8.95 -9.40
C LEU A 441 -5.41 -8.41 -10.61
N LEU A 442 -5.83 -7.27 -11.16
CA LEU A 442 -5.18 -6.65 -12.31
C LEU A 442 -3.76 -6.19 -11.97
N THR A 443 -3.57 -5.51 -10.85
CA THR A 443 -2.25 -5.02 -10.40
C THR A 443 -1.29 -6.17 -10.08
N SER A 444 -1.75 -7.27 -9.48
CA SER A 444 -0.95 -8.49 -9.31
C SER A 444 -0.49 -9.06 -10.66
N GLY A 445 -1.40 -9.08 -11.65
CA GLY A 445 -1.07 -9.54 -13.00
C GLY A 445 -0.10 -8.62 -13.74
N ILE A 446 -0.19 -7.31 -13.55
CA ILE A 446 0.77 -6.34 -14.12
C ILE A 446 2.16 -6.57 -13.52
N VAL A 447 2.29 -6.78 -12.20
CA VAL A 447 3.56 -7.09 -11.55
C VAL A 447 4.16 -8.38 -12.10
N GLU A 448 3.39 -9.47 -12.20
CA GLU A 448 3.86 -10.72 -12.80
C GLU A 448 4.31 -10.53 -14.26
N ALA A 449 3.54 -9.81 -15.07
CA ALA A 449 3.90 -9.53 -16.46
C ALA A 449 5.17 -8.68 -16.58
N ALA A 450 5.36 -7.70 -15.70
CA ALA A 450 6.56 -6.87 -15.66
C ALA A 450 7.81 -7.70 -15.28
N VAL A 451 7.71 -8.58 -14.29
CA VAL A 451 8.79 -9.50 -13.92
C VAL A 451 9.10 -10.48 -15.07
N ASN A 452 8.07 -10.98 -15.75
CA ASN A 452 8.24 -11.82 -16.94
C ASN A 452 8.92 -11.05 -18.09
N SER A 453 8.58 -9.77 -18.29
CA SER A 453 9.25 -8.90 -19.26
C SER A 453 10.73 -8.76 -18.94
N ARG A 454 11.10 -8.48 -17.69
CA ARG A 454 12.49 -8.41 -17.21
C ARG A 454 13.24 -9.71 -17.49
N HIS A 455 12.66 -10.83 -17.14
CA HIS A 455 13.26 -12.16 -17.36
C HIS A 455 13.49 -12.47 -18.85
N ARG A 456 12.67 -11.88 -19.74
CA ARG A 456 12.80 -11.96 -21.19
C ARG A 456 13.57 -10.78 -21.80
N LEU A 457 14.53 -10.24 -21.10
CA LEU A 457 15.39 -9.15 -21.58
C LEU A 457 14.59 -7.89 -21.97
N ASN A 458 13.62 -7.52 -21.14
CA ASN A 458 12.76 -6.34 -21.30
C ASN A 458 11.85 -6.39 -22.55
N GLU A 459 11.49 -7.61 -22.99
CA GLU A 459 10.55 -7.82 -24.08
C GLU A 459 9.17 -7.20 -23.71
N ARG A 460 8.53 -6.53 -24.66
CA ARG A 460 7.14 -6.13 -24.53
C ARG A 460 6.25 -7.36 -24.66
N LEU A 461 5.47 -7.62 -23.62
CA LEU A 461 4.59 -8.78 -23.55
C LEU A 461 3.14 -8.38 -23.83
N GLU A 462 2.52 -9.05 -24.78
CA GLU A 462 1.07 -8.99 -24.94
C GLU A 462 0.41 -9.79 -23.81
N THR A 463 -0.62 -9.22 -23.19
CA THR A 463 -1.22 -9.75 -21.96
C THR A 463 -2.73 -10.02 -22.12
N PRO A 464 -3.17 -10.84 -23.07
CA PRO A 464 -4.61 -11.12 -23.29
C PRO A 464 -5.28 -11.75 -22.05
N HIS A 465 -4.51 -12.40 -21.18
CA HIS A 465 -4.99 -12.94 -19.92
C HIS A 465 -5.35 -11.86 -18.90
N LEU A 466 -4.82 -10.64 -19.04
CA LEU A 466 -5.17 -9.49 -18.20
C LEU A 466 -6.40 -8.72 -18.69
N ALA A 467 -7.31 -9.37 -19.42
CA ALA A 467 -8.62 -8.84 -19.80
C ALA A 467 -9.57 -8.80 -18.59
N VAL A 468 -9.14 -8.08 -17.54
CA VAL A 468 -9.88 -7.92 -16.28
C VAL A 468 -10.71 -6.66 -16.33
N SER A 469 -12.03 -6.79 -16.49
CA SER A 469 -12.94 -5.66 -16.52
C SER A 469 -13.75 -5.52 -15.23
N TYR A 470 -13.94 -4.28 -14.78
CA TYR A 470 -14.80 -3.96 -13.64
C TYR A 470 -15.17 -2.48 -13.62
N GLN A 471 -16.21 -2.15 -12.87
CA GLN A 471 -16.58 -0.76 -12.61
C GLN A 471 -15.96 -0.30 -11.30
N PRO A 472 -15.37 0.90 -11.26
CA PRO A 472 -14.87 1.47 -10.02
C PRO A 472 -16.00 1.80 -9.05
N ALA A 473 -15.68 1.97 -7.78
CA ALA A 473 -16.63 2.50 -6.82
C ALA A 473 -17.08 3.91 -7.25
N THR A 474 -18.36 4.21 -7.10
CA THR A 474 -18.94 5.51 -7.45
C THR A 474 -18.21 6.65 -6.73
N GLU A 475 -17.97 6.46 -5.43
CA GLU A 475 -17.15 7.35 -4.62
C GLU A 475 -15.77 6.74 -4.41
N SER A 476 -14.74 7.55 -4.58
CA SER A 476 -13.37 7.13 -4.26
C SER A 476 -13.22 6.87 -2.77
N GLN A 477 -12.47 5.83 -2.45
CA GLN A 477 -12.39 5.29 -1.10
C GLN A 477 -11.18 5.82 -0.30
N TYR A 478 -10.45 6.82 -0.80
CA TYR A 478 -9.33 7.42 -0.08
C TYR A 478 -9.80 8.31 1.08
N ALA A 479 -8.93 8.50 2.05
CA ALA A 479 -9.19 9.37 3.18
C ALA A 479 -9.18 10.84 2.74
N ARG A 480 -10.22 11.59 3.08
CA ARG A 480 -10.34 13.03 2.85
C ARG A 480 -10.09 13.79 4.15
N THR A 481 -9.52 14.97 4.05
CA THR A 481 -9.32 15.90 5.19
C THR A 481 -10.54 16.79 5.40
#